data_1de4c4e206e8b077aff853b6ce739132
#
_entry.id   1de4c4e206e8b077aff853b6ce739132
#
_cell.length_a   1.000
_cell.length_b   1.000
_cell.length_c   1.000
_cell.angle_alpha   90.00
_cell.angle_beta   90.00
_cell.angle_gamma   90.00
#
_symmetry.space_group_name_H-M   'P 1'
#
loop_
_entity.id
_entity.type
_entity.pdbx_description
1 polymer ?
#
loop_
_entity_poly.entity_id
_entity_poly.type
_entity_poly.pdbx_seq_one_letter_code
_entity_poly.pdbx_strand_id
1 'polypeptide(L)'
;GAVAIPEFNTRFTRGMLLDTMPTRFDTLLRLSGFSHGTDVWLGNAKDLITSKTATVDQAIGCRDDIMLYLISCGMPEKRSFKIMESVRKGRGLPEGAEEEMRAAGVPDWYIGSCKKIKYLFPKAHAVAYVMMAFRIAWFKVHEPLAFYSAYFYRRSQKGGFDAAMMTRGLE
;
A
#
# COMPACT_ATOMS: atom_id res chain seq x y z
N GLY A 1 15.53 -8.13 -8.13
CA GLY A 1 14.75 -7.81 -6.94
C GLY A 1 14.55 -6.31 -6.74
N ALA A 2 13.80 -5.90 -5.71
CA ALA A 2 13.41 -4.50 -5.46
C ALA A 2 14.45 -3.69 -4.68
N VAL A 3 15.64 -4.22 -4.43
CA VAL A 3 16.75 -3.48 -3.79
C VAL A 3 17.09 -2.24 -4.60
N ALA A 4 17.30 -1.12 -3.91
CA ALA A 4 17.56 0.19 -4.49
C ALA A 4 16.38 0.84 -5.28
N ILE A 5 15.22 0.20 -5.33
CA ILE A 5 14.02 0.81 -5.90
C ILE A 5 13.32 1.65 -4.81
N PRO A 6 13.07 2.96 -5.02
CA PRO A 6 12.33 3.78 -4.07
C PRO A 6 10.96 3.15 -3.75
N GLU A 7 10.42 3.42 -2.57
CA GLU A 7 9.15 2.89 -2.04
C GLU A 7 9.16 1.39 -1.69
N PHE A 8 9.95 0.56 -2.38
CA PHE A 8 9.94 -0.91 -2.24
C PHE A 8 11.27 -1.50 -1.74
N ASN A 9 12.20 -0.65 -1.28
CA ASN A 9 13.56 -1.07 -0.93
C ASN A 9 13.69 -1.66 0.49
N THR A 10 12.75 -1.42 1.39
CA THR A 10 12.85 -1.90 2.77
C THR A 10 12.60 -3.40 2.86
N ARG A 11 13.14 -4.06 3.90
CA ARG A 11 12.85 -5.47 4.15
C ARG A 11 11.35 -5.74 4.26
N PHE A 12 10.62 -4.83 4.88
CA PHE A 12 9.17 -4.89 5.04
C PHE A 12 8.44 -4.89 3.69
N THR A 13 8.71 -3.91 2.82
CA THR A 13 8.06 -3.79 1.51
C THR A 13 8.47 -4.91 0.55
N ARG A 14 9.71 -5.37 0.61
CA ARG A 14 10.15 -6.54 -0.17
C ARG A 14 9.45 -7.82 0.27
N GLY A 15 9.20 -7.99 1.59
CA GLY A 15 8.36 -9.07 2.10
C GLY A 15 6.95 -9.04 1.52
N MET A 16 6.32 -7.85 1.45
CA MET A 16 5.00 -7.69 0.83
C MET A 16 4.99 -8.10 -0.65
N LEU A 17 6.04 -7.73 -1.40
CA LEU A 17 6.16 -8.12 -2.81
C LEU A 17 6.26 -9.63 -2.98
N LEU A 18 6.97 -10.33 -2.08
CA LEU A 18 7.06 -11.79 -2.08
C LEU A 18 5.74 -12.45 -1.68
N ASP A 19 5.06 -11.91 -0.68
CA ASP A 19 3.77 -12.44 -0.19
C ASP A 19 2.65 -12.28 -1.24
N THR A 20 2.71 -11.24 -2.08
CA THR A 20 1.62 -10.87 -3.00
C THR A 20 1.92 -11.13 -4.48
N MET A 21 3.20 -11.25 -4.86
CA MET A 21 3.65 -11.47 -6.25
C MET A 21 2.91 -10.60 -7.28
N PRO A 22 2.94 -9.25 -7.16
CA PRO A 22 2.15 -8.36 -7.99
C PRO A 22 2.56 -8.44 -9.47
N THR A 23 1.56 -8.51 -10.36
CA THR A 23 1.75 -8.52 -11.81
C THR A 23 1.20 -7.27 -12.49
N ARG A 24 0.55 -6.38 -11.73
CA ARG A 24 -0.13 -5.19 -12.25
C ARG A 24 0.33 -3.96 -11.49
N PHE A 25 0.31 -2.81 -12.19
CA PHE A 25 0.68 -1.53 -11.62
C PHE A 25 -0.26 -1.07 -10.48
N ASP A 26 -1.55 -1.30 -10.63
CA ASP A 26 -2.54 -0.96 -9.60
C ASP A 26 -2.34 -1.77 -8.30
N THR A 27 -1.87 -3.01 -8.41
CA THR A 27 -1.48 -3.80 -7.23
C THR A 27 -0.29 -3.17 -6.51
N LEU A 28 0.71 -2.64 -7.24
CA LEU A 28 1.83 -1.91 -6.63
C LEU A 28 1.36 -0.64 -5.90
N LEU A 29 0.37 0.07 -6.44
CA LEU A 29 -0.24 1.23 -5.76
C LEU A 29 -0.85 0.82 -4.43
N ARG A 30 -1.53 -0.30 -4.40
CA ARG A 30 -2.16 -0.85 -3.20
C ARG A 30 -1.12 -1.26 -2.16
N LEU A 31 -0.04 -1.93 -2.58
CA LEU A 31 1.09 -2.28 -1.69
C LEU A 31 1.76 -1.05 -1.09
N SER A 32 1.92 0.03 -1.85
CA SER A 32 2.41 1.31 -1.34
C SER A 32 1.49 1.84 -0.23
N GLY A 33 0.17 1.79 -0.43
CA GLY A 33 -0.82 2.12 0.59
C GLY A 33 -0.69 1.28 1.86
N PHE A 34 -0.53 -0.03 1.72
CA PHE A 34 -0.32 -0.94 2.86
C PHE A 34 0.93 -0.61 3.66
N SER A 35 2.01 -0.19 3.01
CA SER A 35 3.28 0.11 3.65
C SER A 35 3.34 1.47 4.33
N HIS A 36 2.63 2.46 3.81
CA HIS A 36 2.65 3.84 4.31
C HIS A 36 1.57 4.11 5.36
N GLY A 37 0.52 3.32 5.40
CA GLY A 37 -0.51 3.41 6.43
C GLY A 37 -0.06 2.81 7.77
N THR A 38 -0.84 3.04 8.81
CA THR A 38 -0.64 2.46 10.13
C THR A 38 -1.75 1.45 10.42
N ASP A 39 -1.38 0.23 10.84
CA ASP A 39 -2.28 -0.90 11.07
C ASP A 39 -3.15 -1.25 9.85
N VAL A 40 -2.54 -1.13 8.67
CA VAL A 40 -3.16 -1.46 7.39
C VAL A 40 -2.71 -2.83 6.88
N TRP A 41 -1.44 -3.18 7.03
CA TRP A 41 -0.88 -4.44 6.56
C TRP A 41 -0.83 -5.51 7.64
N LEU A 42 0.03 -5.35 8.66
CA LEU A 42 0.18 -6.32 9.73
C LEU A 42 -1.07 -6.37 10.61
N GLY A 43 -1.54 -7.58 10.92
CA GLY A 43 -2.76 -7.78 11.69
C GLY A 43 -4.05 -7.37 10.97
N ASN A 44 -3.98 -7.01 9.68
CA ASN A 44 -5.11 -6.55 8.88
C ASN A 44 -5.06 -7.15 7.47
N ALA A 45 -4.66 -6.42 6.43
CA ALA A 45 -4.69 -6.88 5.04
C ALA A 45 -3.88 -8.18 4.84
N LYS A 46 -2.71 -8.31 5.47
CA LYS A 46 -1.89 -9.52 5.38
C LYS A 46 -2.65 -10.77 5.84
N ASP A 47 -3.32 -10.68 6.97
CA ASP A 47 -4.07 -11.80 7.54
C ASP A 47 -5.26 -12.18 6.65
N LEU A 48 -5.97 -11.18 6.12
CA LEU A 48 -7.09 -11.38 5.20
C LEU A 48 -6.66 -12.07 3.90
N ILE A 49 -5.53 -11.68 3.36
CA ILE A 49 -4.98 -12.26 2.13
C ILE A 49 -4.45 -13.68 2.39
N THR A 50 -3.71 -13.87 3.47
CA THR A 50 -3.14 -15.18 3.83
C THR A 50 -4.23 -16.21 4.12
N SER A 51 -5.30 -15.81 4.81
CA SER A 51 -6.47 -16.65 5.09
C SER A 51 -7.39 -16.85 3.90
N LYS A 52 -7.10 -16.20 2.77
CA LYS A 52 -7.96 -16.18 1.56
C LYS A 52 -9.36 -15.61 1.80
N THR A 53 -9.54 -14.83 2.85
CA THR A 53 -10.79 -14.11 3.15
C THR A 53 -11.01 -12.97 2.16
N ALA A 54 -9.93 -12.31 1.74
CA ALA A 54 -9.94 -11.27 0.71
C ALA A 54 -8.72 -11.41 -0.20
N THR A 55 -8.85 -10.90 -1.42
CA THR A 55 -7.72 -10.75 -2.33
C THR A 55 -6.95 -9.45 -2.06
N VAL A 56 -5.74 -9.32 -2.63
CA VAL A 56 -4.97 -8.08 -2.57
C VAL A 56 -5.79 -6.90 -3.08
N ASP A 57 -6.56 -7.10 -4.15
CA ASP A 57 -7.35 -6.04 -4.79
C ASP A 57 -8.62 -5.66 -4.00
N GLN A 58 -9.06 -6.50 -3.07
CA GLN A 58 -10.21 -6.24 -2.20
C GLN A 58 -9.82 -5.59 -0.86
N ALA A 59 -8.58 -5.82 -0.40
CA ALA A 59 -8.12 -5.27 0.88
C ALA A 59 -7.96 -3.74 0.80
N ILE A 60 -8.20 -3.05 1.92
CA ILE A 60 -8.12 -1.59 2.01
C ILE A 60 -6.65 -1.15 1.95
N GLY A 61 -6.25 -0.44 0.90
CA GLY A 61 -4.89 0.07 0.71
C GLY A 61 -4.78 1.59 0.90
N CYS A 62 -5.83 2.33 0.59
CA CYS A 62 -5.86 3.80 0.73
C CYS A 62 -7.26 4.28 1.14
N ARG A 63 -7.35 5.56 1.53
CA ARG A 63 -8.64 6.15 1.94
C ARG A 63 -9.69 6.13 0.83
N ASP A 64 -9.26 6.31 -0.40
CA ASP A 64 -10.14 6.33 -1.57
C ASP A 64 -10.83 4.98 -1.80
N ASP A 65 -10.17 3.86 -1.43
CA ASP A 65 -10.76 2.53 -1.53
C ASP A 65 -12.02 2.41 -0.69
N ILE A 66 -12.01 2.96 0.53
CA ILE A 66 -13.18 2.91 1.44
C ILE A 66 -14.34 3.69 0.83
N MET A 67 -14.10 4.94 0.41
CA MET A 67 -15.14 5.79 -0.12
C MET A 67 -15.81 5.16 -1.36
N LEU A 68 -14.99 4.74 -2.32
CA LEU A 68 -15.48 4.16 -3.58
C LEU A 68 -16.22 2.84 -3.36
N TYR A 69 -15.72 2.00 -2.46
CA TYR A 69 -16.36 0.73 -2.14
C TYR A 69 -17.73 0.92 -1.50
N LEU A 70 -17.84 1.82 -0.51
CA LEU A 70 -19.12 2.09 0.15
C LEU A 70 -20.15 2.70 -0.81
N ILE A 71 -19.73 3.59 -1.71
CA ILE A 71 -20.59 4.12 -2.77
C ILE A 71 -21.04 3.00 -3.70
N SER A 72 -20.16 2.09 -4.09
CA SER A 72 -20.51 0.94 -4.94
C SER A 72 -21.51 -0.02 -4.27
N CYS A 73 -21.53 -0.07 -2.95
CA CYS A 73 -22.53 -0.80 -2.15
C CYS A 73 -23.85 -0.04 -2.01
N GLY A 74 -23.99 1.15 -2.64
CA GLY A 74 -25.21 1.95 -2.60
C GLY A 74 -25.32 2.94 -1.42
N MET A 75 -24.26 3.12 -0.65
CA MET A 75 -24.28 4.11 0.43
C MET A 75 -24.16 5.53 -0.12
N PRO A 76 -24.84 6.54 0.52
CA PRO A 76 -24.75 7.93 0.11
C PRO A 76 -23.31 8.46 0.14
N GLU A 77 -22.90 9.22 -0.88
CA GLU A 77 -21.53 9.75 -1.00
C GLU A 77 -21.07 10.53 0.23
N LYS A 78 -21.94 11.42 0.74
CA LYS A 78 -21.64 12.24 1.94
C LYS A 78 -21.39 11.36 3.18
N ARG A 79 -22.14 10.27 3.33
CA ARG A 79 -21.96 9.31 4.44
C ARG A 79 -20.71 8.50 4.26
N SER A 80 -20.47 7.99 3.06
CA SER A 80 -19.25 7.26 2.68
C SER A 80 -18.00 8.10 2.92
N PHE A 81 -18.03 9.39 2.57
CA PHE A 81 -16.95 10.34 2.87
C PHE A 81 -16.69 10.47 4.38
N LYS A 82 -17.75 10.64 5.19
CA LYS A 82 -17.61 10.76 6.65
C LYS A 82 -17.01 9.51 7.28
N ILE A 83 -17.42 8.33 6.83
CA ILE A 83 -16.87 7.05 7.29
C ILE A 83 -15.39 6.96 6.91
N MET A 84 -15.05 7.23 5.66
CA MET A 84 -13.67 7.24 5.17
C MET A 84 -12.80 8.21 5.98
N GLU A 85 -13.25 9.44 6.22
CA GLU A 85 -12.53 10.45 7.00
C GLU A 85 -12.28 10.04 8.45
N SER A 86 -13.24 9.37 9.08
CA SER A 86 -13.08 8.85 10.44
C SER A 86 -12.05 7.72 10.50
N VAL A 87 -12.15 6.75 9.57
CA VAL A 87 -11.25 5.61 9.49
C VAL A 87 -9.80 6.06 9.18
N ARG A 88 -9.60 6.92 8.18
CA ARG A 88 -8.25 7.36 7.81
C ARG A 88 -7.50 8.10 8.92
N LYS A 89 -8.24 8.74 9.83
CA LYS A 89 -7.69 9.45 11.00
C LYS A 89 -7.53 8.54 12.23
N GLY A 90 -7.82 7.25 12.11
CA GLY A 90 -7.72 6.29 13.19
C GLY A 90 -8.78 6.43 14.29
N ARG A 91 -9.89 7.08 13.98
CA ARG A 91 -11.01 7.30 14.91
C ARG A 91 -12.02 6.14 14.93
N GLY A 92 -11.80 5.11 14.12
CA GLY A 92 -12.74 4.02 13.93
C GLY A 92 -13.96 4.42 13.11
N LEU A 93 -15.05 3.66 13.28
CA LEU A 93 -16.31 3.92 12.59
C LEU A 93 -17.13 4.95 13.36
N PRO A 94 -17.77 5.92 12.67
CA PRO A 94 -18.75 6.80 13.31
C PRO A 94 -19.95 6.03 13.87
N GLU A 95 -20.68 6.67 14.78
CA GLU A 95 -21.91 6.09 15.33
C GLU A 95 -22.91 5.71 14.22
N GLY A 96 -23.49 4.52 14.34
CA GLY A 96 -24.44 3.95 13.38
C GLY A 96 -23.82 3.46 12.05
N ALA A 97 -22.53 3.73 11.81
CA ALA A 97 -21.89 3.38 10.53
C ALA A 97 -21.81 1.88 10.31
N GLU A 98 -21.58 1.10 11.36
CA GLU A 98 -21.47 -0.36 11.27
C GLU A 98 -22.76 -1.01 10.79
N GLU A 99 -23.88 -0.60 11.37
CA GLU A 99 -25.20 -1.07 11.00
C GLU A 99 -25.59 -0.66 9.57
N GLU A 100 -25.28 0.59 9.20
CA GLU A 100 -25.50 1.08 7.84
C GLU A 100 -24.67 0.31 6.81
N MET A 101 -23.40 0.02 7.12
CA MET A 101 -22.53 -0.77 6.25
C MET A 101 -23.06 -2.20 6.10
N ARG A 102 -23.48 -2.86 7.17
CA ARG A 102 -24.08 -4.19 7.10
C ARG A 102 -25.37 -4.20 6.28
N ALA A 103 -26.24 -3.21 6.47
CA ALA A 103 -27.46 -3.06 5.70
C ALA A 103 -27.20 -2.85 4.20
N ALA A 104 -26.07 -2.22 3.85
CA ALA A 104 -25.62 -2.05 2.46
C ALA A 104 -24.89 -3.29 1.88
N GLY A 105 -24.77 -4.38 2.66
CA GLY A 105 -24.13 -5.62 2.21
C GLY A 105 -22.60 -5.63 2.33
N VAL A 106 -22.01 -4.70 3.09
CA VAL A 106 -20.58 -4.70 3.36
C VAL A 106 -20.23 -5.88 4.28
N PRO A 107 -19.28 -6.74 3.90
CA PRO A 107 -18.94 -7.92 4.69
C PRO A 107 -18.26 -7.57 6.02
N ASP A 108 -18.45 -8.41 7.02
CA ASP A 108 -17.90 -8.19 8.36
C ASP A 108 -16.38 -8.07 8.40
N TRP A 109 -15.67 -8.79 7.54
CA TRP A 109 -14.20 -8.67 7.46
C TRP A 109 -13.76 -7.26 7.02
N TYR A 110 -14.53 -6.61 6.12
CA TYR A 110 -14.25 -5.25 5.67
C TYR A 110 -14.48 -4.23 6.79
N ILE A 111 -15.59 -4.38 7.50
CA ILE A 111 -15.92 -3.58 8.69
C ILE A 111 -14.84 -3.74 9.75
N GLY A 112 -14.42 -4.98 10.02
CA GLY A 112 -13.34 -5.30 10.95
C GLY A 112 -12.01 -4.68 10.54
N SER A 113 -11.69 -4.67 9.25
CA SER A 113 -10.51 -4.01 8.69
C SER A 113 -10.53 -2.51 8.94
N CYS A 114 -11.66 -1.84 8.67
CA CYS A 114 -11.84 -0.41 8.95
C CYS A 114 -11.58 -0.05 10.41
N LYS A 115 -12.03 -0.88 11.35
CA LYS A 115 -11.83 -0.65 12.79
C LYS A 115 -10.38 -0.74 13.25
N LYS A 116 -9.54 -1.52 12.56
CA LYS A 116 -8.13 -1.71 12.90
C LYS A 116 -7.25 -0.55 12.43
N ILE A 117 -7.61 0.11 11.34
CA ILE A 117 -6.81 1.14 10.68
C ILE A 117 -6.63 2.35 11.58
N LYS A 118 -5.38 2.80 11.71
CA LYS A 118 -5.02 4.03 12.44
C LYS A 118 -4.66 5.19 11.54
N TYR A 119 -4.15 4.92 10.35
CA TYR A 119 -3.85 5.95 9.35
C TYR A 119 -3.89 5.39 7.94
N LEU A 120 -4.52 6.11 7.00
CA LEU A 120 -4.55 5.79 5.58
C LEU A 120 -4.03 6.95 4.73
N PHE A 121 -3.21 6.59 3.73
CA PHE A 121 -2.73 7.52 2.72
C PHE A 121 -3.76 7.78 1.61
N PRO A 122 -3.71 8.96 0.96
CA PRO A 122 -4.48 9.21 -0.25
C PRO A 122 -3.89 8.48 -1.45
N LYS A 123 -4.74 7.99 -2.35
CA LYS A 123 -4.32 7.27 -3.56
C LYS A 123 -3.43 8.12 -4.48
N ALA A 124 -3.73 9.41 -4.61
CA ALA A 124 -2.94 10.34 -5.44
C ALA A 124 -1.46 10.41 -5.02
N HIS A 125 -1.19 10.38 -3.71
CA HIS A 125 0.18 10.32 -3.19
C HIS A 125 0.88 9.02 -3.63
N ALA A 126 0.22 7.88 -3.45
CA ALA A 126 0.75 6.58 -3.89
C ALA A 126 1.04 6.54 -5.39
N VAL A 127 0.15 7.10 -6.23
CA VAL A 127 0.34 7.15 -7.69
C VAL A 127 1.64 7.88 -8.05
N ALA A 128 1.88 9.04 -7.49
CA ALA A 128 3.08 9.84 -7.79
C ALA A 128 4.38 9.08 -7.47
N TYR A 129 4.47 8.52 -6.28
CA TYR A 129 5.68 7.83 -5.82
C TYR A 129 5.87 6.46 -6.46
N VAL A 130 4.82 5.70 -6.67
CA VAL A 130 4.91 4.38 -7.32
C VAL A 130 5.23 4.51 -8.80
N MET A 131 4.68 5.53 -9.48
CA MET A 131 5.04 5.81 -10.87
C MET A 131 6.53 6.13 -11.01
N MET A 132 7.09 6.94 -10.11
CA MET A 132 8.52 7.21 -10.06
C MET A 132 9.32 5.92 -9.81
N ALA A 133 8.93 5.14 -8.83
CA ALA A 133 9.58 3.86 -8.50
C ALA A 133 9.56 2.89 -9.68
N PHE A 134 8.43 2.79 -10.38
CA PHE A 134 8.26 1.93 -11.55
C PHE A 134 9.18 2.36 -12.72
N ARG A 135 9.29 3.66 -12.99
CA ARG A 135 10.21 4.21 -13.99
C ARG A 135 11.67 3.91 -13.63
N ILE A 136 12.04 4.06 -12.37
CA ILE A 136 13.40 3.74 -11.89
C ILE A 136 13.66 2.23 -12.00
N ALA A 137 12.69 1.38 -11.68
CA ALA A 137 12.79 -0.07 -11.84
C ALA A 137 13.01 -0.49 -13.29
N TRP A 138 12.43 0.23 -14.24
CA TRP A 138 12.67 0.00 -15.66
C TRP A 138 14.16 0.13 -16.00
N PHE A 139 14.83 1.20 -15.54
CA PHE A 139 16.27 1.38 -15.75
C PHE A 139 17.08 0.27 -15.07
N LYS A 140 16.67 -0.18 -13.88
CA LYS A 140 17.36 -1.29 -13.23
C LYS A 140 17.33 -2.59 -14.04
N VAL A 141 16.24 -2.84 -14.76
CA VAL A 141 16.06 -4.05 -15.58
C VAL A 141 16.76 -3.93 -16.93
N HIS A 142 16.63 -2.77 -17.61
CA HIS A 142 17.05 -2.58 -18.99
C HIS A 142 18.41 -1.91 -19.13
N GLU A 143 18.81 -1.07 -18.16
CA GLU A 143 20.06 -0.31 -18.15
C GLU A 143 20.77 -0.43 -16.79
N PRO A 144 21.09 -1.67 -16.34
CA PRO A 144 21.57 -1.92 -14.97
C PRO A 144 22.86 -1.17 -14.65
N LEU A 145 23.78 -1.04 -15.60
CA LEU A 145 25.04 -0.32 -15.38
C LEU A 145 24.79 1.16 -15.06
N ALA A 146 23.96 1.82 -15.84
CA ALA A 146 23.59 3.21 -15.63
C ALA A 146 22.85 3.39 -14.30
N PHE A 147 21.89 2.48 -14.01
CA PHE A 147 21.12 2.49 -12.76
C PHE A 147 22.03 2.40 -11.53
N TYR A 148 22.90 1.38 -11.46
CA TYR A 148 23.76 1.18 -10.28
C TYR A 148 24.86 2.25 -10.18
N SER A 149 25.43 2.73 -11.28
CA SER A 149 26.38 3.83 -11.28
C SER A 149 25.76 5.09 -10.66
N ALA A 150 24.56 5.48 -11.10
CA ALA A 150 23.84 6.62 -10.55
C ALA A 150 23.46 6.42 -9.08
N TYR A 151 22.98 5.22 -8.72
CA TYR A 151 22.61 4.89 -7.36
C TYR A 151 23.79 5.01 -6.39
N PHE A 152 24.92 4.37 -6.69
CA PHE A 152 26.10 4.40 -5.83
C PHE A 152 26.75 5.78 -5.78
N TYR A 153 26.80 6.50 -6.90
CA TYR A 153 27.29 7.88 -6.94
C TYR A 153 26.48 8.78 -5.98
N ARG A 154 25.15 8.72 -6.05
CA ARG A 154 24.30 9.51 -5.17
C ARG A 154 24.40 9.12 -3.68
N ARG A 155 24.56 7.84 -3.40
CA ARG A 155 24.73 7.35 -2.04
C ARG A 155 26.06 7.76 -1.44
N SER A 156 27.17 7.69 -2.20
CA SER A 156 28.50 8.11 -1.74
C SER A 156 28.54 9.59 -1.36
N GLN A 157 27.84 10.45 -2.10
CA GLN A 157 27.78 11.89 -1.81
C GLN A 157 27.09 12.23 -0.46
N LYS A 158 26.21 11.36 0.01
CA LYS A 158 25.50 11.54 1.30
C LYS A 158 26.20 10.90 2.51
N GLY A 159 27.45 10.47 2.37
CA GLY A 159 28.21 9.80 3.43
C GLY A 159 27.71 8.41 3.82
N GLY A 160 26.83 7.83 3.00
CA GLY A 160 26.22 6.53 3.24
C GLY A 160 26.72 5.45 2.28
N PHE A 161 28.03 5.20 2.28
CA PHE A 161 28.56 4.05 1.54
C PHE A 161 28.27 2.77 2.32
N ASP A 162 27.24 2.05 1.93
CA ASP A 162 26.88 0.77 2.54
C ASP A 162 27.39 -0.36 1.67
N ALA A 163 28.50 -1.02 2.09
CA ALA A 163 29.06 -2.16 1.39
C ALA A 163 28.07 -3.33 1.27
N ALA A 164 27.18 -3.51 2.25
CA ALA A 164 26.11 -4.51 2.18
C ALA A 164 25.10 -4.23 1.09
N MET A 165 24.87 -2.96 0.75
CA MET A 165 24.00 -2.57 -0.37
C MET A 165 24.66 -2.84 -1.73
N MET A 166 25.98 -2.73 -1.85
CA MET A 166 26.68 -3.10 -3.09
C MET A 166 26.52 -4.59 -3.38
N THR A 167 26.67 -5.43 -2.38
CA THR A 167 26.54 -6.88 -2.52
C THR A 167 25.10 -7.26 -2.87
N ARG A 168 24.12 -6.71 -2.16
CA ARG A 168 22.69 -7.00 -2.40
C ARG A 168 22.14 -6.37 -3.69
N GLY A 169 22.72 -5.29 -4.15
CA GLY A 169 22.33 -4.63 -5.38
C GLY A 169 22.66 -5.43 -6.65
N LEU A 170 23.55 -6.41 -6.53
CA LEU A 170 23.96 -7.31 -7.61
C LEU A 170 23.13 -8.61 -7.66
N GLU A 171 22.36 -8.90 -6.62
CA GLU A 171 21.40 -10.01 -6.57
C GLU A 171 20.05 -9.61 -7.18
#